data_43a898ca56e63b75732d5c1fdf12dc2b
#
_entry.id   43a898ca56e63b75732d5c1fdf12dc2b
#
_cell.length_a   1.000
_cell.length_b   1.000
_cell.length_c   1.000
_cell.angle_alpha   90.00
_cell.angle_beta   90.00
_cell.angle_gamma   90.00
#
_symmetry.space_group_name_H-M   'P 1'
#
loop_
_entity.id
_entity.type
_entity.pdbx_description
1 polymer ?
#
loop_
_entity_poly.entity_id
_entity_poly.type
_entity_poly.pdbx_seq_one_letter_code
_entity_poly.pdbx_strand_id
1 'polypeptide(L)'
;LWEKAKTIIPGGNQLLSKRAELFLPEQWPAYYKKAKGCEVWDLDDNKYYDFAGMGVTACILGYADDDVDNAVKNAINNGSMNTLNSFEEVELAEKLIELHPWAEMARFARTGGEACAIAVRIARAASGKDHIAFCGYHGWHDWYLSANLSNDSNLNAQLLPGLNTKGVPEELKGTTHPFYYNNYESFIRVITD
;
A
#
# COMPACT_ATOMS: atom_id res chain seq x y z
N LEU A 1 -16.81 -18.94 6.76
CA LEU A 1 -16.66 -17.50 7.01
C LEU A 1 -16.42 -16.71 5.73
N TRP A 2 -15.57 -17.20 4.82
CA TRP A 2 -15.24 -16.54 3.54
C TRP A 2 -16.49 -16.33 2.66
N GLU A 3 -17.35 -17.33 2.51
CA GLU A 3 -18.62 -17.20 1.77
C GLU A 3 -19.51 -16.08 2.35
N LYS A 4 -19.63 -16.01 3.68
CA LYS A 4 -20.35 -14.91 4.33
C LYS A 4 -19.68 -13.55 4.05
N ALA A 5 -18.35 -13.48 4.09
CA ALA A 5 -17.63 -12.24 3.80
C ALA A 5 -17.94 -11.71 2.40
N LYS A 6 -17.98 -12.58 1.40
CA LYS A 6 -18.31 -12.20 0.01
C LYS A 6 -19.72 -11.60 -0.15
N THR A 7 -20.64 -11.87 0.78
CA THR A 7 -22.00 -11.29 0.73
C THR A 7 -22.13 -9.92 1.39
N ILE A 8 -21.18 -9.55 2.25
CA ILE A 8 -21.23 -8.31 3.06
C ILE A 8 -20.05 -7.37 2.87
N ILE A 9 -18.98 -7.84 2.23
CA ILE A 9 -17.80 -7.06 1.90
C ILE A 9 -17.55 -7.17 0.39
N PRO A 10 -17.54 -6.06 -0.36
CA PRO A 10 -17.18 -6.09 -1.78
C PRO A 10 -15.83 -6.78 -2.01
N GLY A 11 -15.84 -7.88 -2.79
CA GLY A 11 -14.65 -8.70 -3.01
C GLY A 11 -14.24 -9.60 -1.83
N GLY A 12 -15.02 -9.67 -0.76
CA GLY A 12 -14.82 -10.56 0.39
C GLY A 12 -13.82 -10.08 1.44
N ASN A 13 -12.97 -9.11 1.11
CA ASN A 13 -11.97 -8.54 2.02
C ASN A 13 -11.62 -7.10 1.65
N GLN A 14 -10.76 -6.46 2.45
CA GLN A 14 -10.35 -5.07 2.24
C GLN A 14 -9.04 -4.94 1.41
N LEU A 15 -8.37 -6.06 1.10
CA LEU A 15 -7.09 -6.05 0.39
C LEU A 15 -7.10 -7.10 -0.72
N LEU A 16 -7.07 -6.67 -1.97
CA LEU A 16 -7.16 -7.55 -3.16
C LEU A 16 -6.16 -8.70 -3.14
N SER A 17 -4.94 -8.48 -2.69
CA SER A 17 -3.89 -9.49 -2.61
C SER A 17 -4.13 -10.59 -1.57
N LYS A 18 -5.17 -10.48 -0.73
CA LYS A 18 -5.55 -11.50 0.28
C LYS A 18 -6.78 -12.32 -0.12
N ARG A 19 -7.23 -12.24 -1.36
CA ARG A 19 -8.36 -13.04 -1.82
C ARG A 19 -7.95 -14.51 -1.93
N ALA A 20 -8.74 -15.39 -1.33
CA ALA A 20 -8.47 -16.83 -1.32
C ALA A 20 -8.36 -17.42 -2.74
N GLU A 21 -9.14 -16.90 -3.68
CA GLU A 21 -9.18 -17.32 -5.08
C GLU A 21 -7.86 -17.08 -5.84
N LEU A 22 -7.00 -16.18 -5.34
CA LEU A 22 -5.68 -15.93 -5.95
C LEU A 22 -4.63 -16.98 -5.61
N PHE A 23 -4.89 -17.82 -4.59
CA PHE A 23 -3.95 -18.83 -4.11
C PHE A 23 -4.47 -20.23 -4.37
N LEU A 24 -5.36 -20.72 -3.52
CA LEU A 24 -5.92 -22.06 -3.60
C LEU A 24 -7.44 -21.98 -3.34
N PRO A 25 -8.26 -21.79 -4.37
CA PRO A 25 -9.70 -21.67 -4.21
C PRO A 25 -10.26 -22.84 -3.39
N GLU A 26 -11.20 -22.54 -2.48
CA GLU A 26 -11.88 -23.48 -1.58
C GLU A 26 -11.00 -24.16 -0.52
N GLN A 27 -9.68 -24.14 -0.65
CA GLN A 27 -8.75 -24.79 0.29
C GLN A 27 -7.84 -23.79 1.01
N TRP A 28 -7.76 -22.54 0.56
CA TRP A 28 -6.94 -21.51 1.20
C TRP A 28 -7.51 -21.13 2.56
N PRO A 29 -6.71 -21.15 3.65
CA PRO A 29 -7.15 -20.71 4.98
C PRO A 29 -7.30 -19.17 4.97
N ALA A 30 -8.48 -18.68 4.62
CA ALA A 30 -8.73 -17.25 4.40
C ALA A 30 -8.59 -16.38 5.66
N TYR A 31 -8.62 -16.98 6.86
CA TYR A 31 -8.59 -16.26 8.13
C TYR A 31 -7.63 -16.91 9.12
N TYR A 32 -6.91 -16.07 9.85
CA TYR A 32 -6.07 -16.53 10.95
C TYR A 32 -6.75 -16.28 12.30
N LYS A 33 -6.40 -17.09 13.29
CA LYS A 33 -6.76 -16.95 14.70
C LYS A 33 -5.62 -16.34 15.51
N LYS A 34 -4.40 -16.75 15.23
CA LYS A 34 -3.18 -16.19 15.81
C LYS A 34 -1.98 -16.36 14.87
N ALA A 35 -0.95 -15.55 15.11
CA ALA A 35 0.35 -15.70 14.45
C ALA A 35 1.47 -15.34 15.41
N LYS A 36 2.65 -15.96 15.27
CA LYS A 36 3.88 -15.66 16.04
C LYS A 36 5.11 -16.02 15.20
N GLY A 37 6.06 -15.10 15.07
CA GLY A 37 7.20 -15.29 14.18
C GLY A 37 6.74 -15.55 12.76
N CYS A 38 7.08 -16.68 12.15
CA CYS A 38 6.58 -17.11 10.85
C CYS A 38 5.43 -18.13 10.92
N GLU A 39 4.95 -18.46 12.09
CA GLU A 39 3.88 -19.43 12.29
C GLU A 39 2.51 -18.76 12.32
N VAL A 40 1.53 -19.35 11.65
CA VAL A 40 0.15 -18.87 11.57
C VAL A 40 -0.80 -20.03 11.86
N TRP A 41 -1.85 -19.78 12.63
CA TRP A 41 -2.92 -20.74 12.90
C TRP A 41 -4.23 -20.21 12.33
N ASP A 42 -4.92 -21.05 11.58
CA ASP A 42 -6.26 -20.75 11.08
C ASP A 42 -7.34 -20.85 12.17
N LEU A 43 -8.62 -20.67 11.79
CA LEU A 43 -9.74 -20.74 12.74
C LEU A 43 -10.02 -22.15 13.27
N ASP A 44 -9.51 -23.18 12.60
CA ASP A 44 -9.65 -24.59 12.97
C ASP A 44 -8.40 -25.13 13.70
N ASP A 45 -7.50 -24.22 14.12
CA ASP A 45 -6.25 -24.48 14.81
C ASP A 45 -5.20 -25.26 13.98
N ASN A 46 -5.36 -25.34 12.66
CA ASN A 46 -4.31 -25.86 11.81
C ASN A 46 -3.16 -24.87 11.73
N LYS A 47 -1.94 -25.38 11.85
CA LYS A 47 -0.72 -24.59 11.85
C LYS A 47 -0.07 -24.57 10.46
N TYR A 48 0.33 -23.40 10.04
CA TYR A 48 1.06 -23.15 8.79
C TYR A 48 2.33 -22.34 9.05
N TYR A 49 3.26 -22.38 8.11
CA TYR A 49 4.40 -21.48 8.04
C TYR A 49 4.19 -20.49 6.91
N ASP A 50 4.28 -19.21 7.21
CA ASP A 50 4.18 -18.15 6.23
C ASP A 50 5.57 -17.86 5.63
N PHE A 51 5.78 -18.34 4.39
CA PHE A 51 6.95 -18.04 3.57
C PHE A 51 6.69 -16.97 2.51
N ALA A 52 5.51 -16.34 2.52
CA ALA A 52 5.20 -15.21 1.65
C ALA A 52 5.77 -13.90 2.23
N GLY A 53 5.48 -12.79 1.62
CA GLY A 53 5.79 -11.48 2.18
C GLY A 53 4.89 -11.17 3.39
N MET A 54 5.25 -11.65 4.57
CA MET A 54 4.47 -11.59 5.81
C MET A 54 3.82 -10.22 6.02
N GLY A 55 2.50 -10.20 6.18
CA GLY A 55 1.74 -8.95 6.33
C GLY A 55 1.90 -7.99 5.14
N VAL A 56 2.03 -8.51 3.91
CA VAL A 56 2.32 -7.72 2.69
C VAL A 56 3.63 -6.92 2.86
N THR A 57 4.69 -7.62 3.29
CA THR A 57 6.05 -7.11 3.59
C THR A 57 6.17 -6.14 4.76
N ALA A 58 5.12 -5.97 5.56
CA ALA A 58 5.15 -5.06 6.71
C ALA A 58 5.71 -5.70 7.99
N CYS A 59 5.64 -7.04 8.13
CA CYS A 59 6.04 -7.77 9.35
C CYS A 59 7.44 -8.39 9.22
N ILE A 60 8.46 -7.60 8.91
CA ILE A 60 9.82 -8.09 8.66
C ILE A 60 10.51 -8.70 9.91
N LEU A 61 10.07 -8.35 11.12
CA LEU A 61 10.53 -8.95 12.38
C LEU A 61 9.78 -10.25 12.74
N GLY A 62 8.79 -10.62 11.95
CA GLY A 62 7.86 -11.68 12.26
C GLY A 62 6.57 -11.18 12.92
N TYR A 63 5.58 -12.06 13.00
CA TYR A 63 4.30 -11.75 13.65
C TYR A 63 4.45 -11.69 15.16
N ALA A 64 3.74 -10.75 15.79
CA ALA A 64 3.66 -10.60 17.24
C ALA A 64 5.05 -10.52 17.92
N ASP A 65 5.94 -9.70 17.37
CA ASP A 65 7.22 -9.39 17.99
C ASP A 65 6.99 -8.76 19.37
N ASP A 66 7.65 -9.29 20.40
CA ASP A 66 7.37 -8.93 21.78
C ASP A 66 7.77 -7.49 22.12
N ASP A 67 8.85 -6.98 21.52
CA ASP A 67 9.32 -5.62 21.78
C ASP A 67 8.38 -4.60 21.13
N VAL A 68 7.97 -4.85 19.89
CA VAL A 68 6.98 -4.03 19.17
C VAL A 68 5.64 -4.05 19.88
N ASP A 69 5.15 -5.25 20.24
CA ASP A 69 3.85 -5.40 20.91
C ASP A 69 3.82 -4.69 22.27
N ASN A 70 4.90 -4.76 23.04
CA ASN A 70 4.99 -4.09 24.33
C ASN A 70 5.05 -2.57 24.19
N ALA A 71 5.78 -2.05 23.20
CA ALA A 71 5.80 -0.62 22.91
C ALA A 71 4.40 -0.10 22.52
N VAL A 72 3.68 -0.84 21.66
CA VAL A 72 2.31 -0.50 21.25
C VAL A 72 1.35 -0.54 22.44
N LYS A 73 1.41 -1.58 23.30
CA LYS A 73 0.59 -1.68 24.51
C LYS A 73 0.82 -0.51 25.46
N ASN A 74 2.08 -0.09 25.65
CA ASN A 74 2.42 1.06 26.46
C ASN A 74 1.84 2.37 25.88
N ALA A 75 1.96 2.57 24.56
CA ALA A 75 1.38 3.73 23.89
C ALA A 75 -0.15 3.78 24.05
N ILE A 76 -0.82 2.64 23.92
CA ILE A 76 -2.28 2.53 24.15
C ILE A 76 -2.64 2.89 25.58
N ASN A 77 -1.90 2.38 26.58
CA ASN A 77 -2.12 2.65 27.99
C ASN A 77 -1.93 4.15 28.35
N ASN A 78 -1.08 4.85 27.62
CA ASN A 78 -0.85 6.29 27.77
C ASN A 78 -1.88 7.16 27.05
N GLY A 79 -2.78 6.58 26.29
CA GLY A 79 -3.85 7.27 25.56
C GLY A 79 -3.50 7.57 24.11
N SER A 80 -3.94 6.66 23.23
CA SER A 80 -3.70 6.74 21.79
C SER A 80 -4.62 7.71 21.11
N MET A 81 -4.96 8.53 20.69
CA MET A 81 -5.98 9.44 20.09
C MET A 81 -6.18 10.70 20.94
N ASN A 82 -5.08 11.34 21.25
CA ASN A 82 -5.07 12.56 22.03
C ASN A 82 -5.33 13.81 21.16
N THR A 83 -5.80 14.89 21.79
CA THR A 83 -5.91 16.23 21.15
C THR A 83 -4.53 16.85 20.91
N LEU A 84 -3.55 16.55 21.77
CA LEU A 84 -2.16 16.98 21.60
C LEU A 84 -1.43 16.03 20.64
N ASN A 85 -0.37 16.52 20.04
CA ASN A 85 0.48 15.73 19.17
C ASN A 85 1.26 14.68 19.96
N SER A 86 1.50 13.53 19.34
CA SER A 86 2.36 12.51 19.89
C SER A 86 3.84 12.86 19.67
N PHE A 87 4.66 12.67 20.68
CA PHE A 87 6.09 12.93 20.57
C PHE A 87 6.80 11.89 19.69
N GLU A 88 6.24 10.68 19.57
CA GLU A 88 6.75 9.62 18.71
C GLU A 88 6.77 10.02 17.23
N GLU A 89 5.90 10.95 16.80
CA GLU A 89 5.95 11.51 15.44
C GLU A 89 7.29 12.22 15.18
N VAL A 90 7.78 12.96 16.17
CA VAL A 90 9.06 13.68 16.06
C VAL A 90 10.22 12.68 16.05
N GLU A 91 10.24 11.74 16.99
CA GLU A 91 11.29 10.71 17.09
C GLU A 91 11.38 9.88 15.79
N LEU A 92 10.23 9.50 15.22
CA LEU A 92 10.20 8.78 13.95
C LEU A 92 10.70 9.65 12.79
N ALA A 93 10.33 10.92 12.74
CA ALA A 93 10.79 11.85 11.71
C ALA A 93 12.31 12.04 11.77
N GLU A 94 12.86 12.25 12.97
CA GLU A 94 14.31 12.35 13.20
C GLU A 94 15.04 11.09 12.74
N LYS A 95 14.51 9.91 13.09
CA LYS A 95 15.10 8.63 12.67
C LYS A 95 15.07 8.42 11.16
N LEU A 96 14.00 8.81 10.50
CA LEU A 96 13.91 8.73 9.03
C LEU A 96 14.88 9.69 8.34
N ILE A 97 15.06 10.91 8.84
CA ILE A 97 16.01 11.88 8.30
C ILE A 97 17.44 11.40 8.52
N GLU A 98 17.75 10.81 9.69
CA GLU A 98 19.07 10.17 9.93
C GLU A 98 19.38 9.08 8.92
N LEU A 99 18.39 8.21 8.62
CA LEU A 99 18.54 7.12 7.66
C LEU A 99 18.55 7.58 6.20
N HIS A 100 18.01 8.77 5.92
CA HIS A 100 17.89 9.35 4.58
C HIS A 100 18.49 10.76 4.54
N PRO A 101 19.85 10.91 4.55
CA PRO A 101 20.51 12.22 4.70
C PRO A 101 20.21 13.25 3.61
N TRP A 102 19.57 12.82 2.50
CA TRP A 102 19.09 13.69 1.44
C TRP A 102 17.72 14.33 1.75
N ALA A 103 17.02 13.87 2.79
CA ALA A 103 15.72 14.37 3.20
C ALA A 103 15.87 15.37 4.37
N GLU A 104 15.10 16.45 4.32
CA GLU A 104 15.07 17.48 5.36
C GLU A 104 13.85 17.35 6.27
N MET A 105 12.78 16.75 5.77
CA MET A 105 11.48 16.62 6.45
C MET A 105 10.82 15.28 6.14
N ALA A 106 9.97 14.81 7.05
CA ALA A 106 9.15 13.62 6.86
C ALA A 106 7.65 13.95 7.02
N ARG A 107 6.82 13.36 6.16
CA ARG A 107 5.36 13.43 6.25
C ARG A 107 4.79 12.02 6.32
N PHE A 108 3.92 11.78 7.29
CA PHE A 108 3.31 10.46 7.49
C PHE A 108 1.92 10.38 6.90
N ALA A 109 1.56 9.15 6.49
CA ALA A 109 0.22 8.77 6.07
C ALA A 109 -0.10 7.37 6.63
N ARG A 110 -1.35 6.96 6.60
CA ARG A 110 -1.77 5.66 7.14
C ARG A 110 -1.57 4.50 6.17
N THR A 111 -1.60 4.80 4.87
CA THR A 111 -1.46 3.80 3.80
C THR A 111 -0.50 4.25 2.72
N GLY A 112 0.06 3.29 1.97
CA GLY A 112 0.93 3.60 0.83
C GLY A 112 0.23 4.42 -0.26
N GLY A 113 -1.06 4.14 -0.52
CA GLY A 113 -1.85 4.92 -1.47
C GLY A 113 -2.03 6.38 -1.05
N GLU A 114 -2.31 6.64 0.23
CA GLU A 114 -2.36 8.00 0.78
C GLU A 114 -1.00 8.70 0.69
N ALA A 115 0.09 8.01 1.06
CA ALA A 115 1.44 8.57 0.96
C ALA A 115 1.79 8.97 -0.47
N CYS A 116 1.47 8.12 -1.45
CA CYS A 116 1.69 8.43 -2.87
C CYS A 116 0.81 9.59 -3.34
N ALA A 117 -0.46 9.66 -2.92
CA ALA A 117 -1.34 10.79 -3.25
C ALA A 117 -0.83 12.11 -2.67
N ILE A 118 -0.30 12.10 -1.44
CA ILE A 118 0.35 13.25 -0.82
C ILE A 118 1.61 13.64 -1.61
N ALA A 119 2.46 12.68 -1.97
CA ALA A 119 3.67 12.92 -2.73
C ALA A 119 3.37 13.56 -4.09
N VAL A 120 2.39 13.05 -4.83
CA VAL A 120 1.94 13.62 -6.11
C VAL A 120 1.41 15.04 -5.93
N ARG A 121 0.61 15.30 -4.88
CA ARG A 121 0.12 16.64 -4.56
C ARG A 121 1.27 17.61 -4.29
N ILE A 122 2.25 17.21 -3.51
CA ILE A 122 3.44 18.02 -3.19
C ILE A 122 4.25 18.28 -4.47
N ALA A 123 4.51 17.26 -5.28
CA ALA A 123 5.27 17.38 -6.51
C ALA A 123 4.61 18.37 -7.49
N ARG A 124 3.31 18.27 -7.69
CA ARG A 124 2.54 19.23 -8.52
C ARG A 124 2.60 20.65 -7.97
N ALA A 125 2.39 20.82 -6.67
CA ALA A 125 2.43 22.14 -6.04
C ALA A 125 3.81 22.78 -6.11
N ALA A 126 4.88 22.02 -5.90
CA ALA A 126 6.25 22.53 -5.93
C ALA A 126 6.75 22.83 -7.34
N SER A 127 6.34 22.03 -8.33
CA SER A 127 6.78 22.20 -9.73
C SER A 127 5.90 23.15 -10.56
N GLY A 128 4.65 23.37 -10.14
CA GLY A 128 3.64 24.03 -10.94
C GLY A 128 3.21 23.21 -12.18
N LYS A 129 3.45 21.89 -12.18
CA LYS A 129 3.15 20.98 -13.30
C LYS A 129 2.01 20.04 -12.91
N ASP A 130 1.18 19.68 -13.88
CA ASP A 130 0.06 18.75 -13.68
C ASP A 130 0.44 17.30 -14.00
N HIS A 131 1.41 17.10 -14.88
CA HIS A 131 1.79 15.78 -15.38
C HIS A 131 2.74 15.06 -14.42
N ILE A 132 2.52 13.76 -14.24
CA ILE A 132 3.33 12.88 -13.39
C ILE A 132 3.82 11.67 -14.21
N ALA A 133 5.12 11.46 -14.25
CA ALA A 133 5.72 10.19 -14.67
C ALA A 133 5.91 9.28 -13.46
N PHE A 134 5.56 8.00 -13.58
CA PHE A 134 5.68 7.05 -12.48
C PHE A 134 5.98 5.64 -12.97
N CYS A 135 6.51 4.80 -12.06
CA CYS A 135 6.78 3.40 -12.31
C CYS A 135 6.32 2.57 -11.13
N GLY A 136 5.66 1.43 -11.38
CA GLY A 136 5.18 0.52 -10.35
C GLY A 136 3.74 0.75 -9.91
N TYR A 137 3.31 -0.02 -8.91
CA TYR A 137 1.97 0.06 -8.34
C TYR A 137 1.93 1.04 -7.16
N HIS A 138 0.99 1.97 -7.17
CA HIS A 138 0.88 3.01 -6.15
C HIS A 138 -0.52 3.17 -5.55
N GLY A 139 -1.30 2.11 -5.54
CA GLY A 139 -2.64 2.11 -4.95
C GLY A 139 -3.77 2.26 -5.97
N TRP A 140 -4.91 2.72 -5.50
CA TRP A 140 -6.17 2.79 -6.27
C TRP A 140 -6.73 4.21 -6.36
N HIS A 141 -5.96 5.22 -5.96
CA HIS A 141 -6.38 6.62 -6.00
C HIS A 141 -6.53 7.12 -7.43
N ASP A 142 -7.39 8.10 -7.63
CA ASP A 142 -7.75 8.64 -8.94
C ASP A 142 -6.55 9.05 -9.78
N TRP A 143 -5.55 9.69 -9.16
CA TRP A 143 -4.34 10.08 -9.87
C TRP A 143 -3.60 8.91 -10.53
N TYR A 144 -3.60 7.73 -9.88
CA TYR A 144 -2.95 6.53 -10.41
C TYR A 144 -3.80 5.86 -11.48
N LEU A 145 -5.10 5.66 -11.19
CA LEU A 145 -6.04 5.03 -12.10
C LEU A 145 -6.27 5.88 -13.37
N SER A 146 -6.06 7.18 -13.31
CA SER A 146 -6.21 8.08 -14.46
C SER A 146 -5.30 7.74 -15.64
N ALA A 147 -4.20 7.02 -15.42
CA ALA A 147 -3.35 6.51 -16.49
C ALA A 147 -4.13 5.60 -17.47
N ASN A 148 -5.13 4.86 -16.98
CA ASN A 148 -5.98 4.02 -17.81
C ASN A 148 -7.13 4.79 -18.52
N LEU A 149 -7.37 6.05 -18.23
CA LEU A 149 -8.35 6.86 -18.99
C LEU A 149 -7.93 7.12 -20.44
N SER A 150 -6.63 7.14 -20.71
CA SER A 150 -6.12 7.31 -22.08
C SER A 150 -6.07 6.00 -22.86
N ASN A 151 -5.79 4.90 -22.17
CA ASN A 151 -5.79 3.52 -22.67
C ASN A 151 -5.95 2.57 -21.46
N ASP A 152 -6.98 1.79 -21.46
CA ASP A 152 -7.37 0.88 -20.35
C ASP A 152 -6.35 -0.23 -20.03
N SER A 153 -5.30 -0.34 -20.83
CA SER A 153 -4.18 -1.27 -20.61
C SER A 153 -2.89 -0.64 -20.07
N ASN A 154 -2.82 0.67 -19.89
CA ASN A 154 -1.58 1.36 -19.51
C ASN A 154 -0.99 0.86 -18.17
N LEU A 155 -1.83 0.43 -17.24
CA LEU A 155 -1.42 -0.10 -15.94
C LEU A 155 -1.19 -1.62 -15.91
N ASN A 156 -1.53 -2.35 -16.98
CA ASN A 156 -1.49 -3.83 -16.99
C ASN A 156 -0.08 -4.41 -16.80
N ALA A 157 0.95 -3.68 -17.22
CA ALA A 157 2.34 -4.11 -17.03
C ALA A 157 2.97 -3.63 -15.70
N GLN A 158 2.19 -2.96 -14.86
CA GLN A 158 2.58 -2.67 -13.48
C GLN A 158 2.31 -3.92 -12.60
N LEU A 159 1.98 -3.80 -11.34
CA LEU A 159 1.78 -4.99 -10.48
C LEU A 159 0.41 -5.65 -10.68
N LEU A 160 -0.64 -4.86 -10.90
CA LEU A 160 -2.02 -5.34 -10.97
C LEU A 160 -2.67 -4.98 -12.32
N PRO A 161 -2.92 -5.95 -13.19
CA PRO A 161 -3.65 -5.71 -14.45
C PRO A 161 -5.16 -5.57 -14.23
N GLY A 162 -5.86 -5.02 -15.23
CA GLY A 162 -7.32 -4.96 -15.25
C GLY A 162 -7.95 -3.95 -14.31
N LEU A 163 -7.20 -2.93 -13.90
CA LEU A 163 -7.73 -1.86 -13.04
C LEU A 163 -8.71 -0.98 -13.83
N ASN A 164 -9.95 -0.88 -13.33
CA ASN A 164 -11.03 -0.15 -13.96
C ASN A 164 -11.01 1.33 -13.55
N THR A 165 -11.29 2.22 -14.50
CA THR A 165 -11.35 3.67 -14.29
C THR A 165 -12.72 4.20 -13.91
N LYS A 166 -13.70 3.32 -13.72
CA LYS A 166 -15.07 3.71 -13.43
C LYS A 166 -15.16 4.55 -12.15
N GLY A 167 -15.59 5.78 -12.28
CA GLY A 167 -15.66 6.76 -11.17
C GLY A 167 -14.44 7.70 -11.08
N VAL A 168 -13.39 7.48 -11.88
CA VAL A 168 -12.27 8.42 -11.99
C VAL A 168 -12.70 9.61 -12.87
N PRO A 169 -12.48 10.87 -12.43
CA PRO A 169 -12.82 12.05 -13.23
C PRO A 169 -12.08 12.07 -14.57
N GLU A 170 -12.82 12.32 -15.67
CA GLU A 170 -12.24 12.37 -17.02
C GLU A 170 -11.23 13.51 -17.21
N GLU A 171 -11.33 14.58 -16.43
CA GLU A 171 -10.40 15.69 -16.42
C GLU A 171 -8.97 15.31 -16.03
N LEU A 172 -8.78 14.14 -15.39
CA LEU A 172 -7.47 13.62 -15.07
C LEU A 172 -6.82 12.86 -16.24
N LYS A 173 -7.53 12.67 -17.34
CA LYS A 173 -7.00 11.99 -18.52
C LYS A 173 -5.74 12.69 -19.05
N GLY A 174 -4.70 11.91 -19.29
CA GLY A 174 -3.43 12.42 -19.81
C GLY A 174 -2.53 13.13 -18.80
N THR A 175 -2.91 13.17 -17.51
CA THR A 175 -2.06 13.79 -16.46
C THR A 175 -1.06 12.82 -15.83
N THR A 176 -1.14 11.51 -16.16
CA THR A 176 -0.36 10.48 -15.49
C THR A 176 0.21 9.49 -16.51
N HIS A 177 1.52 9.31 -16.50
CA HIS A 177 2.28 8.62 -17.53
C HIS A 177 3.13 7.49 -16.92
N PRO A 178 2.71 6.23 -17.07
CA PRO A 178 3.49 5.09 -16.57
C PRO A 178 4.69 4.79 -17.47
N PHE A 179 5.82 4.47 -16.86
CA PHE A 179 6.96 3.84 -17.53
C PHE A 179 7.29 2.51 -16.84
N TYR A 180 8.16 1.69 -17.45
CA TYR A 180 8.46 0.36 -16.95
C TYR A 180 9.75 0.32 -16.16
N TYR A 181 9.75 -0.44 -15.06
CA TYR A 181 10.95 -0.66 -14.26
C TYR A 181 12.08 -1.24 -15.14
N ASN A 182 13.28 -0.74 -14.92
CA ASN A 182 14.49 -1.15 -15.65
C ASN A 182 14.38 -1.03 -17.19
N ASN A 183 13.53 -0.16 -17.70
CA ASN A 183 13.40 0.15 -19.12
C ASN A 183 13.63 1.65 -19.35
N TYR A 184 14.88 2.01 -19.60
CA TYR A 184 15.30 3.40 -19.79
C TYR A 184 14.64 4.07 -20.98
N GLU A 185 14.40 3.34 -22.07
CA GLU A 185 13.72 3.88 -23.27
C GLU A 185 12.28 4.27 -22.96
N SER A 186 11.55 3.48 -22.16
CA SER A 186 10.20 3.81 -21.75
C SER A 186 10.15 5.07 -20.88
N PHE A 187 11.15 5.24 -20.00
CA PHE A 187 11.29 6.46 -19.20
C PHE A 187 11.55 7.69 -20.07
N ILE A 188 12.55 7.62 -20.97
CA ILE A 188 12.88 8.74 -21.86
C ILE A 188 11.67 9.15 -22.69
N ARG A 189 10.92 8.21 -23.26
CA ARG A 189 9.71 8.49 -24.01
C ARG A 189 8.72 9.33 -23.21
N VAL A 190 8.44 8.93 -21.97
CA VAL A 190 7.47 9.62 -21.11
C VAL A 190 7.88 11.04 -20.73
N ILE A 191 9.18 11.34 -20.65
CA ILE A 191 9.65 12.69 -20.28
C ILE A 191 9.96 13.60 -21.48
N THR A 192 9.94 13.06 -22.71
CA THR A 192 10.20 13.83 -23.94
C THR A 192 8.96 14.12 -24.77
N ASP A 193 7.91 13.29 -24.65
CA ASP A 193 6.60 13.47 -25.26
C ASP A 193 5.71 14.40 -24.40
#